data_773c5bfa57dff062ccbc860f09bc24ab
#
_entry.id   773c5bfa57dff062ccbc860f09bc24ab
#
_cell.length_a   1.000
_cell.length_b   1.000
_cell.length_c   1.000
_cell.angle_alpha   90.00
_cell.angle_beta   90.00
_cell.angle_gamma   90.00
#
_symmetry.space_group_name_H-M   'P 1'
#
loop_
_entity.id
_entity.type
_entity.pdbx_description
1 polymer ?
#
loop_
_entity_poly.entity_id
_entity_poly.type
_entity_poly.pdbx_seq_one_letter_code
_entity_poly.pdbx_strand_id
1 'polypeptide(L)'
;MHIEKQFEVRCPREAAVEIAARDETLLGLFADAQTEIVACEADRKTTRTHYTALGRSGVATFHFRFLPEGDVEFEKECDGNVWRELRGRLSFRARGERTRVRIEMDGRTRSLVPEFTIKGPMRDQLEQMARALREKLEVG
;
A
#
# COMPACT_ATOMS: atom_id res chain seq x y z
N MET A 1 -2.43 -5.57 -15.19
CA MET A 1 -3.50 -4.72 -14.63
C MET A 1 -2.88 -3.57 -13.86
N HIS A 2 -3.31 -2.36 -14.15
CA HIS A 2 -2.85 -1.15 -13.46
C HIS A 2 -4.03 -0.41 -12.87
N ILE A 3 -3.95 -0.05 -11.60
CA ILE A 3 -4.93 0.79 -10.94
C ILE A 3 -4.22 1.89 -10.15
N GLU A 4 -4.88 3.03 -9.97
CA GLU A 4 -4.31 4.12 -9.20
C GLU A 4 -5.39 4.94 -8.50
N LYS A 5 -4.98 5.64 -7.45
CA LYS A 5 -5.79 6.56 -6.70
C LYS A 5 -4.96 7.78 -6.33
N GLN A 6 -5.54 8.97 -6.50
CA GLN A 6 -4.90 10.23 -6.10
C GLN A 6 -5.78 10.96 -5.10
N PHE A 7 -5.15 11.64 -4.14
CA PHE A 7 -5.86 12.48 -3.18
C PHE A 7 -4.91 13.55 -2.65
N GLU A 8 -5.46 14.62 -2.10
CA GLU A 8 -4.68 15.68 -1.46
C GLU A 8 -4.82 15.63 0.04
N VAL A 9 -3.74 15.96 0.74
CA VAL A 9 -3.70 16.07 2.20
C VAL A 9 -3.21 17.44 2.61
N ARG A 10 -3.64 17.89 3.79
CA ARG A 10 -3.32 19.21 4.33
C ARG A 10 -2.04 19.20 5.14
N CYS A 11 -0.99 18.66 4.58
CA CYS A 11 0.31 18.70 5.22
C CYS A 11 1.40 18.91 4.16
N PRO A 12 2.54 19.50 4.55
CA PRO A 12 3.67 19.67 3.63
C PRO A 12 4.25 18.31 3.23
N ARG A 13 4.90 18.29 2.08
CA ARG A 13 5.48 17.05 1.53
C ARG A 13 6.42 16.35 2.50
N GLU A 14 7.29 17.10 3.18
CA GLU A 14 8.23 16.51 4.16
C GLU A 14 7.53 15.78 5.29
N ALA A 15 6.46 16.37 5.80
CA ALA A 15 5.64 15.74 6.85
C ALA A 15 4.93 14.49 6.31
N ALA A 16 4.39 14.57 5.10
CA ALA A 16 3.70 13.43 4.47
C ALA A 16 4.66 12.25 4.28
N VAL A 17 5.86 12.50 3.79
CA VAL A 17 6.89 11.48 3.59
C VAL A 17 7.28 10.83 4.91
N GLU A 18 7.52 11.64 5.95
CA GLU A 18 7.88 11.14 7.27
C GLU A 18 6.79 10.26 7.87
N ILE A 19 5.54 10.73 7.83
CA ILE A 19 4.41 10.00 8.41
C ILE A 19 4.19 8.68 7.65
N ALA A 20 4.30 8.70 6.33
CA ALA A 20 4.14 7.50 5.52
C ALA A 20 5.16 6.41 5.84
N ALA A 21 6.35 6.81 6.31
CA ALA A 21 7.41 5.87 6.67
C ALA A 21 7.31 5.31 8.10
N ARG A 22 6.39 5.83 8.91
CA ARG A 22 6.23 5.37 10.30
C ARG A 22 5.65 3.96 10.36
N ASP A 23 6.09 3.20 11.35
CA ASP A 23 5.58 1.84 11.60
C ASP A 23 4.06 1.85 11.77
N GLU A 24 3.53 2.77 12.56
CA GLU A 24 2.09 2.87 12.83
C GLU A 24 1.26 3.10 11.56
N THR A 25 1.82 3.80 10.58
CA THR A 25 1.15 4.03 9.29
C THR A 25 1.07 2.72 8.50
N LEU A 26 2.16 1.97 8.42
CA LEU A 26 2.18 0.68 7.73
C LEU A 26 1.27 -0.33 8.41
N LEU A 27 1.24 -0.33 9.75
CA LEU A 27 0.39 -1.25 10.52
C LEU A 27 -1.11 -0.96 10.34
N GLY A 28 -1.47 0.25 9.98
CA GLY A 28 -2.86 0.67 9.79
C GLY A 28 -3.37 0.67 8.36
N LEU A 29 -2.57 0.27 7.37
CA LEU A 29 -2.96 0.34 5.95
C LEU A 29 -4.15 -0.54 5.60
N PHE A 30 -4.32 -1.66 6.27
CA PHE A 30 -5.39 -2.62 5.99
C PHE A 30 -6.31 -2.71 7.21
N ALA A 31 -7.41 -1.95 7.18
CA ALA A 31 -8.28 -1.72 8.34
C ALA A 31 -8.89 -3.00 8.93
N ASP A 32 -9.25 -3.97 8.07
CA ASP A 32 -9.93 -5.19 8.49
C ASP A 32 -8.98 -6.37 8.67
N ALA A 33 -7.68 -6.11 8.81
CA ALA A 33 -6.66 -7.13 8.92
C ALA A 33 -5.68 -6.79 10.02
N GLN A 34 -4.94 -7.78 10.48
CA GLN A 34 -3.88 -7.60 11.46
C GLN A 34 -2.53 -7.61 10.77
N THR A 35 -1.77 -6.54 10.92
CA THR A 35 -0.45 -6.39 10.29
C THR A 35 0.62 -6.30 11.37
N GLU A 36 1.76 -6.96 11.12
CA GLU A 36 2.95 -6.89 11.97
C GLU A 36 4.17 -6.59 11.10
N ILE A 37 5.17 -5.92 11.68
CA ILE A 37 6.45 -5.70 11.01
C ILE A 37 7.36 -6.86 11.40
N VAL A 38 7.79 -7.65 10.41
CA VAL A 38 8.60 -8.85 10.64
C VAL A 38 10.07 -8.64 10.34
N ALA A 39 10.42 -7.58 9.63
CA ALA A 39 11.81 -7.21 9.36
C ALA A 39 11.91 -5.72 9.13
N CYS A 40 13.00 -5.12 9.58
CA CYS A 40 13.27 -3.70 9.43
C CYS A 40 14.76 -3.50 9.15
N GLU A 41 15.08 -2.91 7.99
CA GLU A 41 16.42 -2.51 7.59
C GLU A 41 16.41 -0.99 7.35
N ALA A 42 17.56 -0.40 7.04
CA ALA A 42 17.70 1.06 6.94
C ALA A 42 16.66 1.72 5.99
N ASP A 43 16.45 1.13 4.81
CA ASP A 43 15.55 1.67 3.78
C ASP A 43 14.41 0.72 3.42
N ARG A 44 14.24 -0.36 4.18
CA ARG A 44 13.28 -1.41 3.85
C ARG A 44 12.57 -1.93 5.09
N LYS A 45 11.26 -2.13 4.98
CA LYS A 45 10.47 -2.81 6.00
C LYS A 45 9.65 -3.91 5.36
N THR A 46 9.53 -5.03 6.06
CA THR A 46 8.71 -6.15 5.61
C THR A 46 7.56 -6.33 6.58
N THR A 47 6.34 -6.38 6.06
CA THR A 47 5.15 -6.59 6.86
C THR A 47 4.48 -7.91 6.53
N ARG A 48 3.79 -8.46 7.52
CA ARG A 48 2.96 -9.64 7.35
C ARG A 48 1.55 -9.27 7.79
N THR A 49 0.59 -9.41 6.88
CA THR A 49 -0.80 -9.08 7.12
C THR A 49 -1.64 -10.35 7.14
N HIS A 50 -2.34 -10.57 8.24
CA HIS A 50 -3.26 -11.70 8.42
C HIS A 50 -4.65 -11.22 8.07
N TYR A 51 -5.25 -11.82 7.07
CA TYR A 51 -6.57 -11.42 6.56
C TYR A 51 -7.52 -12.60 6.48
N THR A 52 -8.82 -12.28 6.44
CA THR A 52 -9.87 -13.27 6.18
C THR A 52 -10.67 -12.77 4.99
N ALA A 53 -10.77 -13.59 3.96
CA ALA A 53 -11.53 -13.29 2.75
C ALA A 53 -12.29 -14.51 2.31
N LEU A 54 -13.60 -14.35 2.05
CA LEU A 54 -14.48 -15.43 1.59
C LEU A 54 -14.47 -16.64 2.54
N GLY A 55 -14.43 -16.38 3.84
CA GLY A 55 -14.40 -17.44 4.86
C GLY A 55 -13.08 -18.18 5.01
N ARG A 56 -12.03 -17.70 4.33
CA ARG A 56 -10.69 -18.29 4.41
C ARG A 56 -9.71 -17.31 5.02
N SER A 57 -8.83 -17.81 5.86
CA SER A 57 -7.72 -17.02 6.41
C SER A 57 -6.50 -17.14 5.51
N GLY A 58 -5.78 -16.03 5.37
CA GLY A 58 -4.56 -15.99 4.60
C GLY A 58 -3.54 -15.03 5.19
N VAL A 59 -2.33 -15.10 4.67
CA VAL A 59 -1.23 -14.23 5.06
C VAL A 59 -0.63 -13.59 3.82
N ALA A 60 -0.47 -12.26 3.86
CA ALA A 60 0.18 -11.51 2.78
C ALA A 60 1.44 -10.85 3.31
N THR A 61 2.55 -11.10 2.65
CA THR A 61 3.85 -10.48 2.98
C THR A 61 4.13 -9.40 1.96
N PHE A 62 4.42 -8.18 2.45
CA PHE A 62 4.78 -7.04 1.63
C PHE A 62 6.15 -6.51 2.03
N HIS A 63 6.94 -6.14 1.02
CA HIS A 63 8.21 -5.46 1.20
C HIS A 63 8.04 -4.00 0.79
N PHE A 64 8.33 -3.09 1.70
CA PHE A 64 8.28 -1.65 1.47
C PHE A 64 9.70 -1.12 1.39
N ARG A 65 10.03 -0.40 0.33
CA ARG A 65 11.31 0.26 0.16
C ARG A 65 11.12 1.77 0.14
N PHE A 66 11.81 2.45 1.04
CA PHE A 66 11.75 3.90 1.19
C PHE A 66 12.88 4.54 0.39
N LEU A 67 12.50 5.22 -0.70
CA LEU A 67 13.46 5.81 -1.63
C LEU A 67 14.04 7.11 -1.09
N PRO A 68 15.27 7.50 -1.47
CA PRO A 68 15.89 8.73 -1.00
C PRO A 68 15.07 9.99 -1.28
N GLU A 69 14.34 10.05 -2.40
CA GLU A 69 13.47 11.17 -2.75
C GLU A 69 12.16 11.21 -1.98
N GLY A 70 11.84 10.18 -1.22
CA GLY A 70 10.65 10.10 -0.37
C GLY A 70 9.55 9.17 -0.84
N ASP A 71 9.54 8.77 -2.10
CA ASP A 71 8.56 7.81 -2.60
C ASP A 71 8.75 6.45 -1.94
N VAL A 72 7.70 5.66 -1.88
CA VAL A 72 7.72 4.32 -1.29
C VAL A 72 7.31 3.31 -2.36
N GLU A 73 8.18 2.34 -2.62
CA GLU A 73 7.83 1.22 -3.46
C GLU A 73 7.44 0.03 -2.59
N PHE A 74 6.45 -0.73 -3.02
CA PHE A 74 6.07 -1.94 -2.30
C PHE A 74 5.81 -3.08 -3.25
N GLU A 75 6.06 -4.29 -2.76
CA GLU A 75 5.92 -5.51 -3.53
C GLU A 75 5.39 -6.61 -2.62
N LYS A 76 4.41 -7.36 -3.13
CA LYS A 76 3.85 -8.51 -2.42
C LYS A 76 4.62 -9.76 -2.81
N GLU A 77 4.96 -10.59 -1.82
CA GLU A 77 5.42 -11.95 -2.10
C GLU A 77 4.24 -12.76 -2.61
N CYS A 78 4.35 -13.25 -3.84
CA CYS A 78 3.26 -13.98 -4.48
C CYS A 78 3.52 -15.48 -4.41
N ASP A 79 2.51 -16.22 -3.95
CA ASP A 79 2.57 -17.69 -3.82
C ASP A 79 2.07 -18.41 -5.08
N GLY A 80 1.62 -17.65 -6.09
CA GLY A 80 1.11 -18.19 -7.34
C GLY A 80 -0.37 -18.61 -7.30
N ASN A 81 -1.09 -18.33 -6.21
CA ASN A 81 -2.52 -18.68 -6.13
C ASN A 81 -3.39 -17.75 -6.98
N VAL A 82 -3.24 -16.43 -6.77
CA VAL A 82 -3.98 -15.41 -7.53
C VAL A 82 -3.01 -14.58 -8.34
N TRP A 83 -1.96 -14.10 -7.71
CA TRP A 83 -1.00 -13.18 -8.30
C TRP A 83 0.27 -13.88 -8.72
N ARG A 84 0.74 -13.54 -9.92
CA ARG A 84 2.09 -13.84 -10.37
C ARG A 84 3.04 -12.73 -9.95
N GLU A 85 2.58 -11.48 -10.02
CA GLU A 85 3.27 -10.28 -9.55
C GLU A 85 2.25 -9.29 -9.01
N LEU A 86 2.61 -8.58 -7.95
CA LEU A 86 1.86 -7.43 -7.46
C LEU A 86 2.82 -6.47 -6.81
N ARG A 87 2.91 -5.25 -7.34
CA ARG A 87 3.76 -4.20 -6.81
C ARG A 87 3.08 -2.85 -6.92
N GLY A 88 3.57 -1.90 -6.17
CA GLY A 88 3.00 -0.58 -6.18
C GLY A 88 3.97 0.50 -5.77
N ARG A 89 3.49 1.74 -5.81
CA ARG A 89 4.27 2.90 -5.45
C ARG A 89 3.39 3.97 -4.84
N LEU A 90 3.89 4.58 -3.77
CA LEU A 90 3.35 5.80 -3.18
C LEU A 90 4.22 6.96 -3.64
N SER A 91 3.61 7.96 -4.25
CA SER A 91 4.31 9.16 -4.69
C SER A 91 3.74 10.38 -3.99
N PHE A 92 4.60 11.34 -3.68
CA PHE A 92 4.24 12.56 -2.96
C PHE A 92 4.68 13.77 -3.76
N ARG A 93 3.72 14.62 -4.15
CA ARG A 93 3.99 15.83 -4.91
C ARG A 93 3.55 17.06 -4.12
N ALA A 94 4.48 17.97 -3.88
CA ALA A 94 4.19 19.23 -3.19
C ALA A 94 3.23 20.11 -4.00
N ARG A 95 2.22 20.66 -3.32
CA ARG A 95 1.26 21.61 -3.86
C ARG A 95 1.10 22.76 -2.86
N GLY A 96 2.11 23.67 -2.80
CA GLY A 96 2.18 24.67 -1.76
C GLY A 96 2.33 24.00 -0.39
N GLU A 97 1.39 24.28 0.52
CA GLU A 97 1.37 23.69 1.86
C GLU A 97 0.64 22.34 1.91
N ARG A 98 0.11 21.91 0.77
CA ARG A 98 -0.58 20.61 0.63
C ARG A 98 0.29 19.62 -0.13
N THR A 99 -0.07 18.37 -0.07
CA THR A 99 0.63 17.31 -0.80
C THR A 99 -0.39 16.48 -1.58
N ARG A 100 -0.10 16.23 -2.84
CA ARG A 100 -0.84 15.26 -3.64
C ARG A 100 -0.19 13.91 -3.46
N VAL A 101 -0.98 12.95 -3.01
CA VAL A 101 -0.54 11.57 -2.82
C VAL A 101 -1.13 10.73 -3.94
N ARG A 102 -0.28 9.89 -4.53
CA ARG A 102 -0.69 8.95 -5.57
C ARG A 102 -0.30 7.55 -5.15
N ILE A 103 -1.25 6.63 -5.20
CA ILE A 103 -1.01 5.21 -4.97
C ILE A 103 -1.24 4.50 -6.30
N GLU A 104 -0.22 3.82 -6.78
CA GLU A 104 -0.30 3.01 -8.00
C GLU A 104 -0.09 1.56 -7.65
N MET A 105 -0.82 0.67 -8.30
CA MET A 105 -0.63 -0.77 -8.17
C MET A 105 -0.63 -1.41 -9.55
N ASP A 106 0.39 -2.24 -9.79
CA ASP A 106 0.54 -3.02 -11.00
C ASP A 106 0.59 -4.49 -10.64
N GLY A 107 -0.23 -5.28 -11.30
CA GLY A 107 -0.31 -6.70 -11.01
C GLY A 107 -0.53 -7.54 -12.25
N ARG A 108 -0.05 -8.77 -12.17
CA ARG A 108 -0.30 -9.82 -13.15
C ARG A 108 -0.89 -11.00 -12.44
N THR A 109 -2.08 -11.41 -12.85
CA THR A 109 -2.70 -12.62 -12.31
C THR A 109 -2.11 -13.86 -12.99
N ARG A 110 -2.20 -15.00 -12.30
CA ARG A 110 -1.85 -16.26 -12.95
C ARG A 110 -2.81 -16.54 -14.12
N SER A 111 -2.35 -17.32 -15.10
CA SER A 111 -3.04 -17.52 -16.38
C SER A 111 -4.47 -18.03 -16.29
N LEU A 112 -4.82 -18.75 -15.22
CA LEU A 112 -6.16 -19.27 -15.01
C LEU A 112 -7.09 -18.35 -14.21
N VAL A 113 -6.60 -17.18 -13.81
CA VAL A 113 -7.38 -16.20 -13.05
C VAL A 113 -7.58 -14.96 -13.92
N PRO A 114 -8.80 -14.75 -14.45
CA PRO A 114 -9.06 -13.56 -15.27
C PRO A 114 -8.94 -12.26 -14.46
N GLU A 115 -8.26 -11.27 -15.01
CA GLU A 115 -8.06 -9.99 -14.32
C GLU A 115 -9.37 -9.29 -13.98
N PHE A 116 -10.40 -9.40 -14.81
CA PHE A 116 -11.67 -8.75 -14.56
C PHE A 116 -12.35 -9.23 -13.26
N THR A 117 -12.04 -10.44 -12.79
CA THR A 117 -12.60 -10.97 -11.54
C THR A 117 -11.92 -10.38 -10.31
N ILE A 118 -10.70 -9.84 -10.48
CA ILE A 118 -9.89 -9.32 -9.39
C ILE A 118 -9.93 -7.79 -9.32
N LYS A 119 -10.24 -7.13 -10.41
CA LYS A 119 -10.17 -5.67 -10.52
C LYS A 119 -11.06 -4.93 -9.50
N GLY A 120 -12.29 -5.40 -9.28
CA GLY A 120 -13.20 -4.83 -8.29
C GLY A 120 -12.64 -4.92 -6.87
N PRO A 121 -12.31 -6.14 -6.37
CA PRO A 121 -11.69 -6.30 -5.06
C PRO A 121 -10.39 -5.48 -4.90
N MET A 122 -9.59 -5.36 -5.93
CA MET A 122 -8.35 -4.58 -5.87
C MET A 122 -8.62 -3.08 -5.75
N ARG A 123 -9.63 -2.58 -6.44
CA ARG A 123 -10.06 -1.18 -6.29
C ARG A 123 -10.55 -0.89 -4.88
N ASP A 124 -11.31 -1.82 -4.30
CA ASP A 124 -11.80 -1.68 -2.93
C ASP A 124 -10.63 -1.65 -1.94
N GLN A 125 -9.64 -2.50 -2.13
CA GLN A 125 -8.44 -2.51 -1.31
C GLN A 125 -7.67 -1.20 -1.44
N LEU A 126 -7.52 -0.69 -2.64
CA LEU A 126 -6.84 0.58 -2.90
C LEU A 126 -7.58 1.74 -2.22
N GLU A 127 -8.91 1.75 -2.24
CA GLU A 127 -9.72 2.75 -1.55
C GLU A 127 -9.49 2.68 -0.04
N GLN A 128 -9.40 1.49 0.54
CA GLN A 128 -9.14 1.32 1.97
C GLN A 128 -7.76 1.84 2.34
N MET A 129 -6.74 1.52 1.55
CA MET A 129 -5.38 2.01 1.75
C MET A 129 -5.33 3.54 1.68
N ALA A 130 -5.97 4.12 0.68
CA ALA A 130 -6.02 5.56 0.49
C ALA A 130 -6.70 6.24 1.69
N ARG A 131 -7.79 5.69 2.18
CA ARG A 131 -8.51 6.22 3.33
C ARG A 131 -7.66 6.15 4.59
N ALA A 132 -7.03 5.01 4.87
CA ALA A 132 -6.18 4.83 6.04
C ALA A 132 -4.98 5.77 6.01
N LEU A 133 -4.33 5.89 4.86
CA LEU A 133 -3.19 6.77 4.67
C LEU A 133 -3.59 8.23 4.83
N ARG A 134 -4.70 8.63 4.24
CA ARG A 134 -5.22 9.99 4.34
C ARG A 134 -5.50 10.39 5.79
N GLU A 135 -6.12 9.51 6.55
CA GLU A 135 -6.38 9.76 7.98
C GLU A 135 -5.09 10.02 8.75
N LYS A 136 -4.07 9.21 8.52
CA LYS A 136 -2.77 9.39 9.18
C LYS A 136 -2.10 10.70 8.77
N LEU A 137 -2.13 11.05 7.50
CA LEU A 137 -1.49 12.26 6.98
C LEU A 137 -2.20 13.53 7.42
N GLU A 138 -3.52 13.50 7.55
CA GLU A 138 -4.30 14.68 7.99
C GLU A 138 -4.16 14.94 9.49
N VAL A 139 -3.94 13.91 10.29
CA VAL A 139 -3.80 14.04 11.75
C VAL A 139 -2.36 14.31 12.16
N GLY A 140 -1.43 13.73 11.41
CA GLY A 140 -0.03 13.79 11.73
C GLY A 140 0.64 15.09 11.51
#